data_bafefb29ff939138ef1279d766ae1eeb
#
_entry.id   bafefb29ff939138ef1279d766ae1eeb
#
_cell.length_a   1.000
_cell.length_b   1.000
_cell.length_c   1.000
_cell.angle_alpha   90.00
_cell.angle_beta   90.00
_cell.angle_gamma   90.00
#
_symmetry.space_group_name_H-M   'P 1'
#
loop_
_entity.id
_entity.type
_entity.pdbx_description
1 polymer ?
#
loop_
_entity_poly.entity_id
_entity_poly.type
_entity_poly.pdbx_seq_one_letter_code
_entity_poly.pdbx_strand_id
1 'polypeptide(L)'
;MGYLFSSLGFVVLMPDYVGLGESQITHPYCHAESESDCGWSLVEAFVESSEEMGISLNGNLFISGYSQGGHVAMAMAKNTLPESIEDMIELRAVAPLSGPYDMSGTQLPLTFEQISYSNPAYLFYTLKGWESVYGGIYEEFSEICYEPYASVIEPMLDGFHTADEINAECPEELTDLFPEELIQTVLFNTDNLIMQLAAENDVYQWVPEMPVHMMYCTEDEEVFHQNALLVESWMND
;
A
#
# COMPACT_ATOMS: atom_id res chain seq x y z
N MET A 1 -9.90 3.13 13.57
CA MET A 1 -8.73 3.07 14.48
C MET A 1 -8.46 4.41 15.18
N GLY A 2 -8.46 5.55 14.51
CA GLY A 2 -8.14 6.86 15.09
C GLY A 2 -8.88 7.18 16.40
N TYR A 3 -10.20 7.07 16.42
CA TYR A 3 -10.99 7.31 17.64
C TYR A 3 -10.64 6.39 18.82
N LEU A 4 -10.28 5.13 18.53
CA LEU A 4 -9.88 4.18 19.57
C LEU A 4 -8.60 4.63 20.26
N PHE A 5 -7.56 4.90 19.50
CA PHE A 5 -6.28 5.35 20.05
C PHE A 5 -6.38 6.72 20.73
N SER A 6 -7.14 7.65 20.17
CA SER A 6 -7.39 8.96 20.80
C SER A 6 -8.08 8.80 22.16
N SER A 7 -9.02 7.84 22.29
CA SER A 7 -9.68 7.55 23.57
C SER A 7 -8.75 6.97 24.63
N LEU A 8 -7.61 6.42 24.22
CA LEU A 8 -6.55 5.90 25.09
C LEU A 8 -5.49 6.95 25.44
N GLY A 9 -5.65 8.19 24.97
CA GLY A 9 -4.75 9.31 25.29
C GLY A 9 -3.61 9.51 24.29
N PHE A 10 -3.64 8.87 23.12
CA PHE A 10 -2.70 9.14 22.04
C PHE A 10 -3.12 10.34 21.22
N VAL A 11 -2.16 11.11 20.73
CA VAL A 11 -2.35 11.93 19.55
C VAL A 11 -2.31 11.00 18.34
N VAL A 12 -3.27 11.09 17.46
CA VAL A 12 -3.37 10.21 16.29
C VAL A 12 -3.27 11.04 15.03
N LEU A 13 -2.30 10.71 14.20
CA LEU A 13 -2.07 11.30 12.89
C LEU A 13 -2.56 10.32 11.82
N MET A 14 -3.36 10.80 10.89
CA MET A 14 -3.93 10.00 9.80
C MET A 14 -3.73 10.77 8.50
N PRO A 15 -2.66 10.47 7.73
CA PRO A 15 -2.42 11.16 6.48
C PRO A 15 -3.44 10.76 5.42
N ASP A 16 -3.84 11.71 4.59
CA ASP A 16 -4.31 11.42 3.25
C ASP A 16 -3.08 11.14 2.39
N TYR A 17 -3.09 10.04 1.64
CA TYR A 17 -1.98 9.74 0.74
C TYR A 17 -2.07 10.59 -0.53
N VAL A 18 -0.94 10.68 -1.26
CA VAL A 18 -0.90 11.32 -2.57
C VAL A 18 -2.04 10.78 -3.44
N GLY A 19 -2.79 11.67 -4.08
CA GLY A 19 -3.94 11.30 -4.92
C GLY A 19 -5.25 11.05 -4.16
N LEU A 20 -5.26 11.15 -2.81
CA LEU A 20 -6.47 11.05 -1.99
C LEU A 20 -6.79 12.40 -1.32
N GLY A 21 -7.97 12.49 -0.70
CA GLY A 21 -8.45 13.71 -0.07
C GLY A 21 -8.69 14.83 -1.08
N GLU A 22 -8.01 15.97 -0.91
CA GLU A 22 -8.13 17.13 -1.82
C GLU A 22 -7.17 17.07 -3.02
N SER A 23 -6.32 16.05 -3.10
CA SER A 23 -5.38 15.85 -4.21
C SER A 23 -6.12 15.48 -5.50
N GLN A 24 -5.64 15.99 -6.65
CA GLN A 24 -6.26 15.76 -7.97
C GLN A 24 -5.38 14.94 -8.91
N ILE A 25 -4.37 14.28 -8.38
CA ILE A 25 -3.51 13.37 -9.15
C ILE A 25 -3.90 11.91 -8.89
N THR A 26 -3.46 11.00 -9.74
CA THR A 26 -3.68 9.56 -9.53
C THR A 26 -3.03 9.10 -8.22
N HIS A 27 -3.79 8.34 -7.41
CA HIS A 27 -3.25 7.73 -6.20
C HIS A 27 -2.27 6.61 -6.56
N PRO A 28 -0.99 6.71 -6.18
CA PRO A 28 0.00 5.66 -6.40
C PRO A 28 -0.15 4.57 -5.32
N TYR A 29 -1.15 3.70 -5.50
CA TYR A 29 -1.51 2.65 -4.56
C TYR A 29 -0.36 1.66 -4.35
N CYS A 30 -0.02 1.37 -3.11
CA CYS A 30 1.13 0.54 -2.71
C CYS A 30 2.45 0.97 -3.36
N HIS A 31 2.67 2.28 -3.49
CA HIS A 31 3.95 2.86 -3.85
C HIS A 31 4.70 3.27 -2.58
N ALA A 32 5.67 2.46 -2.18
CA ALA A 32 6.31 2.52 -0.87
C ALA A 32 6.94 3.89 -0.54
N GLU A 33 7.59 4.54 -1.52
CA GLU A 33 8.24 5.83 -1.32
C GLU A 33 7.21 6.92 -1.02
N SER A 34 6.21 7.13 -1.89
CA SER A 34 5.23 8.21 -1.71
C SER A 34 4.35 8.02 -0.47
N GLU A 35 4.04 6.77 -0.12
CA GLU A 35 3.27 6.45 1.09
C GLU A 35 4.08 6.74 2.36
N SER A 36 5.34 6.33 2.38
CA SER A 36 6.27 6.63 3.49
C SER A 36 6.47 8.14 3.66
N ASP A 37 6.70 8.86 2.56
CA ASP A 37 6.90 10.31 2.56
C ASP A 37 5.68 11.06 3.08
N CYS A 38 4.47 10.64 2.69
CA CYS A 38 3.24 11.22 3.24
C CYS A 38 3.15 11.04 4.75
N GLY A 39 3.46 9.83 5.23
CA GLY A 39 3.45 9.53 6.65
C GLY A 39 4.45 10.36 7.43
N TRP A 40 5.71 10.37 6.99
CA TRP A 40 6.77 11.12 7.66
C TRP A 40 6.57 12.63 7.59
N SER A 41 6.13 13.18 6.46
CA SER A 41 5.85 14.61 6.32
C SER A 41 4.75 15.08 7.30
N LEU A 42 3.71 14.27 7.53
CA LEU A 42 2.69 14.59 8.51
C LEU A 42 3.24 14.54 9.94
N VAL A 43 4.08 13.57 10.26
CA VAL A 43 4.73 13.45 11.58
C VAL A 43 5.65 14.65 11.82
N GLU A 44 6.50 15.03 10.86
CA GLU A 44 7.36 16.21 10.94
C GLU A 44 6.56 17.49 11.19
N ALA A 45 5.56 17.76 10.34
CA ALA A 45 4.72 18.95 10.47
C ALA A 45 4.03 19.02 11.83
N PHE A 46 3.57 17.88 12.36
CA PHE A 46 2.95 17.83 13.68
C PHE A 46 3.94 18.06 14.81
N VAL A 47 5.11 17.39 14.76
CA VAL A 47 6.16 17.54 15.80
C VAL A 47 6.62 19.00 15.88
N GLU A 48 6.92 19.63 14.73
CA GLU A 48 7.32 21.04 14.66
C GLU A 48 6.26 22.02 15.19
N SER A 49 4.99 21.72 14.93
CA SER A 49 3.87 22.59 15.35
C SER A 49 3.36 22.31 16.75
N SER A 50 3.78 21.20 17.38
CA SER A 50 3.18 20.72 18.63
C SER A 50 3.28 21.69 19.79
N GLU A 51 4.40 22.41 19.93
CA GLU A 51 4.60 23.40 20.96
C GLU A 51 3.67 24.62 20.79
N GLU A 52 3.49 25.10 19.57
CA GLU A 52 2.57 26.20 19.24
C GLU A 52 1.11 25.82 19.50
N MET A 53 0.77 24.52 19.32
CA MET A 53 -0.55 23.96 19.65
C MET A 53 -0.73 23.74 21.16
N GLY A 54 0.30 23.94 21.98
CA GLY A 54 0.28 23.68 23.42
C GLY A 54 0.26 22.19 23.75
N ILE A 55 0.73 21.32 22.84
CA ILE A 55 0.80 19.88 23.02
C ILE A 55 2.21 19.50 23.44
N SER A 56 2.33 18.82 24.59
CA SER A 56 3.60 18.28 25.07
C SER A 56 3.74 16.82 24.66
N LEU A 57 4.72 16.55 23.82
CA LEU A 57 5.02 15.19 23.36
C LEU A 57 5.95 14.48 24.37
N ASN A 58 5.77 13.16 24.50
CA ASN A 58 6.65 12.33 25.32
C ASN A 58 7.74 11.60 24.51
N GLY A 59 7.85 11.94 23.21
CA GLY A 59 8.85 11.41 22.30
C GLY A 59 8.59 9.99 21.80
N ASN A 60 7.50 9.33 22.19
CA ASN A 60 7.22 7.97 21.71
C ASN A 60 6.31 8.01 20.47
N LEU A 61 6.76 7.40 19.38
CA LEU A 61 6.01 7.19 18.16
C LEU A 61 5.65 5.72 18.01
N PHE A 62 4.42 5.46 17.54
CA PHE A 62 3.93 4.15 17.15
C PHE A 62 3.30 4.26 15.77
N ILE A 63 3.60 3.32 14.88
CA ILE A 63 3.03 3.29 13.54
C ILE A 63 2.13 2.06 13.41
N SER A 64 0.94 2.24 12.88
CA SER A 64 0.00 1.13 12.61
C SER A 64 -0.87 1.46 11.41
N GLY A 65 -1.24 0.43 10.67
CA GLY A 65 -2.13 0.55 9.53
C GLY A 65 -2.70 -0.81 9.13
N TYR A 66 -3.84 -0.80 8.45
CA TYR A 66 -4.52 -1.99 7.95
C TYR A 66 -4.55 -2.01 6.42
N SER A 67 -4.40 -3.19 5.81
CA SER A 67 -4.38 -3.39 4.37
C SER A 67 -3.29 -2.53 3.71
N GLN A 68 -3.59 -1.63 2.78
CA GLN A 68 -2.64 -0.62 2.28
C GLN A 68 -1.92 0.10 3.42
N GLY A 69 -2.63 0.48 4.49
CA GLY A 69 -2.01 1.11 5.66
C GLY A 69 -1.00 0.22 6.37
N GLY A 70 -1.12 -1.11 6.28
CA GLY A 70 -0.11 -2.07 6.73
C GLY A 70 1.16 -2.00 5.90
N HIS A 71 1.03 -1.89 4.57
CA HIS A 71 2.14 -1.65 3.64
C HIS A 71 2.83 -0.32 3.96
N VAL A 72 2.06 0.76 4.13
CA VAL A 72 2.58 2.08 4.55
C VAL A 72 3.35 2.00 5.87
N ALA A 73 2.79 1.31 6.87
CA ALA A 73 3.44 1.17 8.17
C ALA A 73 4.81 0.49 8.06
N MET A 74 4.93 -0.51 7.20
CA MET A 74 6.20 -1.19 6.93
C MET A 74 7.14 -0.32 6.09
N ALA A 75 6.64 0.40 5.09
CA ALA A 75 7.43 1.33 4.28
C ALA A 75 8.04 2.45 5.14
N MET A 76 7.24 3.06 6.02
CA MET A 76 7.73 4.07 6.97
C MET A 76 8.78 3.51 7.92
N ALA A 77 8.56 2.30 8.44
CA ALA A 77 9.48 1.68 9.39
C ALA A 77 10.80 1.20 8.75
N LYS A 78 10.77 0.82 7.47
CA LYS A 78 11.95 0.49 6.65
C LYS A 78 12.82 1.71 6.39
N ASN A 79 12.19 2.87 6.21
CA ASN A 79 12.86 4.14 6.02
C ASN A 79 13.28 4.73 7.37
N THR A 80 14.39 5.43 7.40
CA THR A 80 14.85 6.08 8.63
C THR A 80 13.96 7.26 9.01
N LEU A 81 13.88 7.55 10.32
CA LEU A 81 13.27 8.79 10.79
C LEU A 81 13.93 10.00 10.11
N PRO A 82 13.14 11.04 9.74
CA PRO A 82 13.70 12.29 9.26
C PRO A 82 14.65 12.92 10.28
N GLU A 83 15.82 13.40 9.81
CA GLU A 83 16.84 14.05 10.65
C GLU A 83 16.29 15.25 11.44
N SER A 84 15.25 15.92 10.91
CA SER A 84 14.61 17.08 11.54
C SER A 84 13.95 16.76 12.88
N ILE A 85 13.55 15.52 13.10
CA ILE A 85 12.77 15.09 14.27
C ILE A 85 13.39 13.92 15.05
N GLU A 86 14.53 13.36 14.61
CA GLU A 86 15.14 12.17 15.23
C GLU A 86 15.56 12.38 16.69
N ASP A 87 15.93 13.61 17.07
CA ASP A 87 16.25 13.98 18.44
C ASP A 87 14.99 14.20 19.32
N MET A 88 13.81 14.30 18.71
CA MET A 88 12.56 14.66 19.39
C MET A 88 11.63 13.46 19.62
N ILE A 89 11.70 12.46 18.75
CA ILE A 89 10.84 11.27 18.79
C ILE A 89 11.64 10.00 18.52
N GLU A 90 11.12 8.89 19.00
CA GLU A 90 11.68 7.54 18.81
C GLU A 90 10.56 6.59 18.38
N LEU A 91 10.77 5.86 17.30
CA LEU A 91 9.83 4.81 16.85
C LEU A 91 9.92 3.61 17.79
N ARG A 92 8.88 3.42 18.61
CA ARG A 92 8.84 2.41 19.68
C ARG A 92 8.32 1.06 19.24
N ALA A 93 7.37 1.03 18.33
CA ALA A 93 6.83 -0.19 17.75
C ALA A 93 6.06 0.09 16.47
N VAL A 94 5.95 -0.95 15.64
CA VAL A 94 5.15 -0.95 14.41
C VAL A 94 4.13 -2.08 14.50
N ALA A 95 2.87 -1.79 14.15
CA ALA A 95 1.81 -2.77 14.11
C ALA A 95 1.13 -2.79 12.72
N PRO A 96 1.76 -3.44 11.73
CA PRO A 96 1.19 -3.60 10.40
C PRO A 96 0.15 -4.72 10.41
N LEU A 97 -1.04 -4.46 9.85
CA LEU A 97 -2.18 -5.38 9.89
C LEU A 97 -2.57 -5.74 8.46
N SER A 98 -2.54 -7.03 8.11
CA SER A 98 -2.97 -7.58 6.81
C SER A 98 -2.50 -6.73 5.62
N GLY A 99 -1.22 -6.38 5.55
CA GLY A 99 -0.65 -5.58 4.46
C GLY A 99 -0.02 -6.45 3.37
N PRO A 100 -0.03 -5.96 2.10
CA PRO A 100 0.67 -6.62 0.99
C PRO A 100 2.16 -6.25 1.04
N TYR A 101 2.93 -6.91 1.90
CA TYR A 101 4.33 -6.57 2.20
C TYR A 101 5.33 -7.01 1.14
N ASP A 102 4.98 -8.04 0.38
CA ASP A 102 5.73 -8.66 -0.71
C ASP A 102 4.87 -8.63 -1.97
N MET A 103 4.95 -7.51 -2.68
CA MET A 103 4.18 -7.30 -3.91
C MET A 103 4.64 -8.22 -5.03
N SER A 104 5.97 -8.43 -5.13
CA SER A 104 6.58 -9.14 -6.25
C SER A 104 6.53 -10.66 -6.12
N GLY A 105 6.71 -11.21 -4.92
CA GLY A 105 6.81 -12.65 -4.69
C GLY A 105 5.50 -13.28 -4.21
N THR A 106 4.65 -12.52 -3.53
CA THR A 106 3.45 -13.04 -2.89
C THR A 106 2.18 -12.41 -3.43
N GLN A 107 2.00 -11.08 -3.28
CA GLN A 107 0.68 -10.47 -3.49
C GLN A 107 0.22 -10.56 -4.95
N LEU A 108 0.99 -10.02 -5.90
CA LEU A 108 0.58 -10.04 -7.30
C LEU A 108 0.52 -11.45 -7.88
N PRO A 109 1.54 -12.34 -7.69
CA PRO A 109 1.45 -13.71 -8.21
C PRO A 109 0.24 -14.47 -7.67
N LEU A 110 0.00 -14.47 -6.36
CA LEU A 110 -1.14 -15.20 -5.78
C LEU A 110 -2.49 -14.61 -6.23
N THR A 111 -2.58 -13.30 -6.45
CA THR A 111 -3.80 -12.68 -6.97
C THR A 111 -4.08 -13.14 -8.40
N PHE A 112 -3.08 -13.13 -9.29
CA PHE A 112 -3.25 -13.54 -10.68
C PHE A 112 -3.34 -15.08 -10.87
N GLU A 113 -3.00 -15.87 -9.85
CA GLU A 113 -3.29 -17.31 -9.82
C GLU A 113 -4.78 -17.63 -9.54
N GLN A 114 -5.54 -16.66 -8.98
CA GLN A 114 -6.96 -16.88 -8.71
C GLN A 114 -7.77 -16.88 -10.02
N ILE A 115 -8.84 -17.66 -10.07
CA ILE A 115 -9.83 -17.60 -11.14
C ILE A 115 -10.64 -16.30 -11.00
N SER A 116 -11.07 -15.99 -9.78
CA SER A 116 -11.79 -14.77 -9.42
C SER A 116 -11.12 -14.10 -8.24
N TYR A 117 -11.17 -12.78 -8.18
CA TYR A 117 -10.66 -11.97 -7.08
C TYR A 117 -11.72 -10.97 -6.63
N SER A 118 -11.92 -10.84 -5.34
CA SER A 118 -13.02 -10.06 -4.77
C SER A 118 -12.93 -8.57 -5.07
N ASN A 119 -11.70 -8.04 -5.25
CA ASN A 119 -11.44 -6.61 -5.42
C ASN A 119 -10.48 -6.28 -6.59
N PRO A 120 -10.87 -6.57 -7.86
CA PRO A 120 -10.03 -6.25 -9.02
C PRO A 120 -9.72 -4.75 -9.15
N ALA A 121 -10.51 -3.85 -8.56
CA ALA A 121 -10.22 -2.42 -8.51
C ALA A 121 -8.82 -2.12 -7.94
N TYR A 122 -8.34 -2.89 -6.95
CA TYR A 122 -7.00 -2.68 -6.37
C TYR A 122 -5.88 -2.97 -7.36
N LEU A 123 -6.06 -3.93 -8.27
CA LEU A 123 -5.09 -4.19 -9.34
C LEU A 123 -4.99 -3.00 -10.30
N PHE A 124 -6.11 -2.40 -10.66
CA PHE A 124 -6.13 -1.21 -11.50
C PHE A 124 -5.53 0.01 -10.79
N TYR A 125 -5.82 0.21 -9.51
CA TYR A 125 -5.19 1.28 -8.73
C TYR A 125 -3.68 1.08 -8.64
N THR A 126 -3.21 -0.15 -8.48
CA THR A 126 -1.77 -0.47 -8.49
C THR A 126 -1.15 -0.13 -9.84
N LEU A 127 -1.65 -0.71 -10.94
CA LEU A 127 -1.06 -0.55 -12.26
C LEU A 127 -1.13 0.91 -12.76
N LYS A 128 -2.29 1.58 -12.58
CA LYS A 128 -2.46 2.99 -12.97
C LYS A 128 -1.66 3.93 -12.08
N GLY A 129 -1.61 3.63 -10.78
CA GLY A 129 -0.81 4.38 -9.82
C GLY A 129 0.67 4.32 -10.16
N TRP A 130 1.19 3.13 -10.41
CA TRP A 130 2.60 2.93 -10.79
C TRP A 130 2.89 3.51 -12.18
N GLU A 131 1.98 3.39 -13.17
CA GLU A 131 2.14 4.08 -14.46
C GLU A 131 2.31 5.59 -14.26
N SER A 132 1.54 6.20 -13.34
CA SER A 132 1.60 7.64 -13.08
C SER A 132 2.92 8.11 -12.45
N VAL A 133 3.63 7.20 -11.76
CA VAL A 133 4.91 7.49 -11.09
C VAL A 133 6.11 7.13 -11.97
N TYR A 134 6.10 5.91 -12.49
CA TYR A 134 7.26 5.34 -13.18
C TYR A 134 7.18 5.48 -14.71
N GLY A 135 5.97 5.38 -15.26
CA GLY A 135 5.72 5.33 -16.69
C GLY A 135 6.18 4.03 -17.35
N GLY A 136 5.65 3.76 -18.54
CA GLY A 136 6.10 2.66 -19.41
C GLY A 136 5.49 1.30 -19.10
N ILE A 137 4.47 1.23 -18.24
CA ILE A 137 3.72 -0.01 -17.97
C ILE A 137 2.78 -0.30 -19.14
N TYR A 138 2.10 0.73 -19.66
CA TYR A 138 1.23 0.66 -20.82
C TYR A 138 1.17 2.01 -21.54
N GLU A 139 0.83 2.01 -22.83
CA GLU A 139 0.55 3.23 -23.59
C GLU A 139 -0.96 3.56 -23.56
N GLU A 140 -1.79 2.52 -23.65
CA GLU A 140 -3.26 2.61 -23.61
C GLU A 140 -3.80 1.65 -22.55
N PHE A 141 -4.82 2.06 -21.78
CA PHE A 141 -5.39 1.26 -20.69
C PHE A 141 -5.94 -0.11 -21.19
N SER A 142 -6.32 -0.19 -22.45
CA SER A 142 -6.74 -1.45 -23.10
C SER A 142 -5.63 -2.50 -23.23
N GLU A 143 -4.37 -2.14 -22.98
CA GLU A 143 -3.26 -3.10 -22.92
C GLU A 143 -3.24 -3.90 -21.63
N ILE A 144 -3.85 -3.35 -20.56
CA ILE A 144 -3.94 -3.99 -19.25
C ILE A 144 -5.36 -4.42 -18.86
N CYS A 145 -6.37 -4.06 -19.63
CA CYS A 145 -7.78 -4.39 -19.37
C CYS A 145 -8.50 -4.60 -20.69
N TYR A 146 -9.25 -5.69 -20.82
CA TYR A 146 -10.03 -5.97 -22.04
C TYR A 146 -11.20 -5.00 -22.22
N GLU A 147 -11.52 -4.68 -23.48
CA GLU A 147 -12.80 -4.06 -23.82
C GLU A 147 -13.97 -5.05 -23.67
N PRO A 148 -15.17 -4.62 -23.23
CA PRO A 148 -15.54 -3.20 -23.03
C PRO A 148 -15.17 -2.61 -21.65
N TYR A 149 -14.58 -3.38 -20.77
CA TYR A 149 -14.29 -2.99 -19.39
C TYR A 149 -13.29 -1.82 -19.31
N ALA A 150 -12.27 -1.81 -20.15
CA ALA A 150 -11.28 -0.73 -20.19
C ALA A 150 -11.94 0.65 -20.35
N SER A 151 -12.84 0.80 -21.31
CA SER A 151 -13.58 2.06 -21.56
C SER A 151 -14.50 2.49 -20.42
N VAL A 152 -14.93 1.55 -19.55
CA VAL A 152 -15.80 1.83 -18.40
C VAL A 152 -14.98 2.11 -17.15
N ILE A 153 -13.98 1.28 -16.87
CA ILE A 153 -13.23 1.29 -15.61
C ILE A 153 -12.22 2.46 -15.56
N GLU A 154 -11.50 2.72 -16.66
CA GLU A 154 -10.46 3.74 -16.65
C GLU A 154 -10.95 5.12 -16.17
N PRO A 155 -12.10 5.65 -16.66
CA PRO A 155 -12.64 6.92 -16.16
C PRO A 155 -13.07 6.90 -14.69
N MET A 156 -13.37 5.71 -14.12
CA MET A 156 -13.79 5.57 -12.74
C MET A 156 -12.61 5.57 -11.74
N LEU A 157 -11.38 5.40 -12.25
CA LEU A 157 -10.16 5.50 -11.44
C LEU A 157 -9.78 6.98 -11.19
N ASP A 158 -10.74 7.77 -10.74
CA ASP A 158 -10.68 9.23 -10.58
C ASP A 158 -10.53 9.70 -9.12
N GLY A 159 -10.51 8.75 -8.17
CA GLY A 159 -10.45 9.03 -6.73
C GLY A 159 -11.80 9.40 -6.09
N PHE A 160 -12.90 9.44 -6.86
CA PHE A 160 -14.26 9.71 -6.38
C PHE A 160 -15.15 8.47 -6.38
N HIS A 161 -14.93 7.55 -7.32
CA HIS A 161 -15.60 6.26 -7.31
C HIS A 161 -15.00 5.34 -6.25
N THR A 162 -15.85 4.63 -5.55
CA THR A 162 -15.43 3.62 -4.57
C THR A 162 -14.94 2.34 -5.28
N ALA A 163 -14.13 1.55 -4.59
CA ALA A 163 -13.72 0.23 -5.10
C ALA A 163 -14.94 -0.66 -5.40
N ASP A 164 -16.00 -0.61 -4.58
CA ASP A 164 -17.23 -1.37 -4.80
C ASP A 164 -17.94 -0.98 -6.10
N GLU A 165 -17.97 0.33 -6.44
CA GLU A 165 -18.55 0.80 -7.71
C GLU A 165 -17.74 0.32 -8.91
N ILE A 166 -16.43 0.34 -8.83
CA ILE A 166 -15.53 -0.16 -9.88
C ILE A 166 -15.66 -1.68 -10.02
N ASN A 167 -15.65 -2.41 -8.90
CA ASN A 167 -15.78 -3.87 -8.89
C ASN A 167 -17.12 -4.34 -9.50
N ALA A 168 -18.18 -3.54 -9.34
CA ALA A 168 -19.49 -3.86 -9.93
C ALA A 168 -19.49 -3.86 -11.47
N GLU A 169 -18.54 -3.17 -12.09
CA GLU A 169 -18.35 -3.15 -13.55
C GLU A 169 -17.41 -4.26 -14.04
N CYS A 170 -16.74 -4.98 -13.14
CA CYS A 170 -15.81 -6.06 -13.48
C CYS A 170 -16.54 -7.39 -13.71
N PRO A 171 -16.05 -8.26 -14.60
CA PRO A 171 -16.53 -9.64 -14.71
C PRO A 171 -16.06 -10.45 -13.49
N GLU A 172 -16.65 -11.64 -13.32
CA GLU A 172 -16.32 -12.52 -12.19
C GLU A 172 -14.90 -13.11 -12.33
N GLU A 173 -14.49 -13.47 -13.55
CA GLU A 173 -13.20 -14.11 -13.79
C GLU A 173 -12.14 -13.08 -14.22
N LEU A 174 -10.95 -13.17 -13.62
CA LEU A 174 -9.82 -12.30 -13.97
C LEU A 174 -9.36 -12.46 -15.42
N THR A 175 -9.51 -13.67 -15.99
CA THR A 175 -9.18 -13.97 -17.39
C THR A 175 -10.10 -13.30 -18.41
N ASP A 176 -11.30 -12.88 -18.00
CA ASP A 176 -12.21 -12.08 -18.81
C ASP A 176 -11.93 -10.58 -18.71
N LEU A 177 -11.17 -10.18 -17.69
CA LEU A 177 -10.85 -8.79 -17.38
C LEU A 177 -9.46 -8.37 -17.85
N PHE A 178 -8.46 -9.22 -17.60
CA PHE A 178 -7.05 -8.95 -17.89
C PHE A 178 -6.54 -9.74 -19.10
N PRO A 179 -5.73 -9.12 -19.97
CA PRO A 179 -5.09 -9.84 -21.07
C PRO A 179 -4.26 -11.02 -20.58
N GLU A 180 -4.33 -12.15 -21.27
CA GLU A 180 -3.55 -13.36 -20.94
C GLU A 180 -2.06 -13.07 -20.90
N GLU A 181 -1.55 -12.19 -21.77
CA GLU A 181 -0.14 -11.79 -21.79
C GLU A 181 0.27 -11.10 -20.49
N LEU A 182 -0.60 -10.23 -19.93
CA LEU A 182 -0.35 -9.59 -18.63
C LEU A 182 -0.29 -10.64 -17.52
N ILE A 183 -1.28 -11.55 -17.46
CA ILE A 183 -1.33 -12.63 -16.47
C ILE A 183 -0.08 -13.50 -16.54
N GLN A 184 0.30 -13.95 -17.73
CA GLN A 184 1.50 -14.76 -17.94
C GLN A 184 2.78 -14.00 -17.58
N THR A 185 2.82 -12.71 -17.85
CA THR A 185 3.92 -11.82 -17.50
C THR A 185 4.13 -11.77 -15.98
N VAL A 186 3.06 -11.53 -15.23
CA VAL A 186 3.14 -11.48 -13.75
C VAL A 186 3.52 -12.85 -13.17
N LEU A 187 2.96 -13.93 -13.70
CA LEU A 187 3.18 -15.27 -13.13
C LEU A 187 4.55 -15.88 -13.46
N PHE A 188 5.13 -15.58 -14.63
CA PHE A 188 6.27 -16.35 -15.15
C PHE A 188 7.45 -15.54 -15.64
N ASN A 189 7.37 -14.19 -15.64
CA ASN A 189 8.45 -13.33 -16.13
C ASN A 189 8.83 -12.26 -15.11
N THR A 190 9.68 -12.63 -14.16
CA THR A 190 10.16 -11.73 -13.11
C THR A 190 11.05 -10.58 -13.62
N ASP A 191 11.55 -10.67 -14.85
CA ASP A 191 12.42 -9.65 -15.46
C ASP A 191 11.63 -8.57 -16.22
N ASN A 192 10.28 -8.65 -16.26
CA ASN A 192 9.46 -7.59 -16.86
C ASN A 192 9.34 -6.36 -15.94
N LEU A 193 8.94 -5.23 -16.53
CA LEU A 193 8.86 -3.97 -15.81
C LEU A 193 7.90 -4.02 -14.61
N ILE A 194 6.71 -4.61 -14.76
CA ILE A 194 5.71 -4.67 -13.69
C ILE A 194 6.27 -5.39 -12.45
N MET A 195 6.95 -6.53 -12.65
CA MET A 195 7.52 -7.30 -11.56
C MET A 195 8.77 -6.64 -10.96
N GLN A 196 9.55 -5.90 -11.77
CA GLN A 196 10.64 -5.07 -11.24
C GLN A 196 10.09 -3.95 -10.35
N LEU A 197 9.04 -3.25 -10.80
CA LEU A 197 8.38 -2.22 -10.00
C LEU A 197 7.71 -2.81 -8.75
N ALA A 198 7.12 -4.01 -8.85
CA ALA A 198 6.60 -4.72 -7.68
C ALA A 198 7.71 -4.97 -6.64
N ALA A 199 8.90 -5.41 -7.08
CA ALA A 199 10.03 -5.65 -6.19
C ALA A 199 10.58 -4.35 -5.55
N GLU A 200 10.52 -3.20 -6.24
CA GLU A 200 10.85 -1.90 -5.65
C GLU A 200 9.89 -1.50 -4.53
N ASN A 201 8.65 -1.97 -4.61
CA ASN A 201 7.60 -1.71 -3.63
C ASN A 201 7.45 -2.82 -2.57
N ASP A 202 8.37 -3.79 -2.50
CA ASP A 202 8.47 -4.74 -1.39
C ASP A 202 8.99 -4.05 -0.13
N VAL A 203 8.26 -4.17 0.98
CA VAL A 203 8.54 -3.41 2.19
C VAL A 203 9.03 -4.26 3.37
N TYR A 204 9.42 -5.51 3.15
CA TYR A 204 9.77 -6.45 4.22
C TYR A 204 11.27 -6.72 4.38
N GLN A 205 12.10 -6.45 3.37
CA GLN A 205 13.52 -6.85 3.34
C GLN A 205 14.41 -5.89 4.15
N TRP A 206 14.22 -5.86 5.46
CA TRP A 206 15.01 -5.05 6.40
C TRP A 206 15.01 -5.68 7.80
N VAL A 207 15.95 -5.27 8.66
CA VAL A 207 16.07 -5.76 10.04
C VAL A 207 15.49 -4.71 10.99
N PRO A 208 14.40 -5.00 11.71
CA PRO A 208 13.80 -4.04 12.63
C PRO A 208 14.64 -3.81 13.89
N GLU A 209 14.81 -2.55 14.27
CA GLU A 209 15.42 -2.15 15.56
C GLU A 209 14.36 -2.01 16.68
N MET A 210 13.08 -2.08 16.32
CA MET A 210 11.95 -1.98 17.24
C MET A 210 11.03 -3.20 17.10
N PRO A 211 10.16 -3.48 18.07
CA PRO A 211 9.17 -4.53 17.94
C PRO A 211 8.22 -4.31 16.76
N VAL A 212 8.02 -5.35 15.95
CA VAL A 212 7.01 -5.41 14.90
C VAL A 212 5.94 -6.42 15.30
N HIS A 213 4.69 -5.96 15.43
CA HIS A 213 3.55 -6.78 15.81
C HIS A 213 2.58 -6.92 14.66
N MET A 214 2.71 -7.97 13.87
CA MET A 214 1.79 -8.24 12.76
C MET A 214 0.52 -8.94 13.23
N MET A 215 -0.60 -8.56 12.64
CA MET A 215 -1.86 -9.30 12.74
C MET A 215 -2.42 -9.51 11.34
N TYR A 216 -2.97 -10.69 11.10
CA TYR A 216 -3.53 -11.08 9.82
C TYR A 216 -4.67 -12.09 10.01
N CYS A 217 -5.54 -12.20 9.02
CA CYS A 217 -6.55 -13.23 8.93
C CYS A 217 -6.07 -14.35 8.00
N THR A 218 -6.19 -15.60 8.43
CA THR A 218 -5.78 -16.75 7.60
C THR A 218 -6.72 -17.02 6.43
N GLU A 219 -7.93 -16.48 6.49
CA GLU A 219 -8.96 -16.57 5.46
C GLU A 219 -9.14 -15.20 4.74
N ASP A 220 -8.07 -14.40 4.66
CA ASP A 220 -8.09 -13.14 3.94
C ASP A 220 -8.09 -13.44 2.43
N GLU A 221 -9.12 -12.95 1.74
CA GLU A 221 -9.33 -13.16 0.29
C GLU A 221 -8.75 -12.00 -0.55
N GLU A 222 -8.31 -10.92 0.09
CA GLU A 222 -7.80 -9.73 -0.59
C GLU A 222 -6.28 -9.62 -0.44
N VAL A 223 -5.78 -9.72 0.79
CA VAL A 223 -4.36 -9.68 1.10
C VAL A 223 -3.94 -11.02 1.69
N PHE A 224 -3.26 -11.81 0.90
CA PHE A 224 -2.88 -13.17 1.28
C PHE A 224 -1.98 -13.18 2.51
N HIS A 225 -2.37 -13.97 3.53
CA HIS A 225 -1.64 -14.07 4.79
C HIS A 225 -0.19 -14.56 4.64
N GLN A 226 0.16 -15.16 3.49
CA GLN A 226 1.53 -15.53 3.13
C GLN A 226 2.47 -14.32 3.16
N ASN A 227 1.97 -13.10 2.88
CA ASN A 227 2.72 -11.86 3.08
C ASN A 227 3.28 -11.78 4.51
N ALA A 228 2.42 -11.97 5.53
CA ALA A 228 2.82 -11.89 6.93
C ALA A 228 3.77 -13.02 7.34
N LEU A 229 3.52 -14.25 6.87
CA LEU A 229 4.40 -15.40 7.16
C LEU A 229 5.80 -15.22 6.58
N LEU A 230 5.91 -14.65 5.37
CA LEU A 230 7.19 -14.34 4.75
C LEU A 230 7.96 -13.31 5.57
N VAL A 231 7.28 -12.23 5.98
CA VAL A 231 7.89 -11.18 6.83
C VAL A 231 8.36 -11.75 8.17
N GLU A 232 7.53 -12.57 8.82
CA GLU A 232 7.89 -13.22 10.08
C GLU A 232 9.15 -14.08 9.91
N SER A 233 9.22 -14.88 8.84
CA SER A 233 10.40 -15.69 8.55
C SER A 233 11.63 -14.85 8.31
N TRP A 234 11.52 -13.79 7.51
CA TRP A 234 12.63 -12.89 7.17
C TRP A 234 13.20 -12.16 8.39
N MET A 235 12.33 -11.64 9.26
CA MET A 235 12.74 -10.81 10.41
C MET A 235 13.25 -11.63 11.60
N ASN A 236 13.02 -12.95 11.62
CA ASN A 236 13.49 -13.84 12.69
C ASN A 236 14.75 -14.63 12.33
N ASP A 237 15.21 -14.59 11.07
CA ASP A 237 16.45 -15.22 10.59
C ASP A 237 17.66 -14.28 10.80
#